data_5564bbefa42b88a8898bc887bc196f69
#
_entry.id   5564bbefa42b88a8898bc887bc196f69
#
_cell.length_a   1.000
_cell.length_b   1.000
_cell.length_c   1.000
_cell.angle_alpha   90.00
_cell.angle_beta   90.00
_cell.angle_gamma   90.00
#
_symmetry.space_group_name_H-M   'P 1'
#
loop_
_entity.id
_entity.type
_entity.pdbx_description
1 polymer ?
#
loop_
_entity_poly.entity_id
_entity_poly.type
_entity_poly.pdbx_seq_one_letter_code
_entity_poly.pdbx_strand_id
1 'polypeptide(L)'
;MAVKHIVLFRFKADASAETVKEGTSRMLSLKEGCIHPTTQKPYIKALTGGKDISIEGADNGITHAFVMEFESIEDRDHYVNNDPYHAEFKSWIISYLEKFIIVDYEEGVF
;
A
#
# COMPACT_ATOMS: atom_id res chain seq x y z
N MET A 1 3.91 18.37 -6.70
CA MET A 1 3.70 18.20 -5.25
C MET A 1 3.51 16.74 -4.92
N ALA A 2 4.02 16.33 -3.77
CA ALA A 2 3.95 14.93 -3.37
C ALA A 2 2.52 14.53 -2.95
N VAL A 3 2.12 13.35 -3.40
CA VAL A 3 0.87 12.72 -2.99
C VAL A 3 1.22 11.54 -2.09
N LYS A 4 0.66 11.51 -0.90
CA LYS A 4 0.81 10.39 0.04
C LYS A 4 -0.38 9.46 -0.10
N HIS A 5 -0.09 8.17 -0.17
CA HIS A 5 -1.08 7.10 -0.27
C HIS A 5 -0.86 6.19 0.92
N ILE A 6 -1.78 6.21 1.86
CA ILE A 6 -1.66 5.47 3.12
C ILE A 6 -2.56 4.25 3.06
N VAL A 7 -1.97 3.08 3.29
CA VAL A 7 -2.67 1.80 3.23
C VAL A 7 -2.57 1.12 4.58
N LEU A 8 -3.73 0.78 5.15
CA LEU A 8 -3.83 0.12 6.45
C LEU A 8 -4.46 -1.25 6.24
N PHE A 9 -3.82 -2.29 6.77
CA PHE A 9 -4.33 -3.66 6.67
C PHE A 9 -4.69 -4.23 8.04
N ARG A 10 -5.79 -5.00 8.07
CA ARG A 10 -6.04 -5.98 9.12
C ARG A 10 -6.09 -7.35 8.46
N PHE A 11 -5.08 -8.17 8.71
CA PHE A 11 -5.11 -9.55 8.23
C PHE A 11 -6.17 -10.35 8.98
N LYS A 12 -6.76 -11.34 8.31
CA LYS A 12 -7.70 -12.25 8.96
C LYS A 12 -7.00 -12.98 10.10
N ALA A 13 -7.76 -13.28 11.17
CA ALA A 13 -7.20 -13.94 12.36
C ALA A 13 -6.57 -15.30 12.03
N ASP A 14 -7.07 -15.99 11.01
CA ASP A 14 -6.56 -17.29 10.58
C ASP A 14 -5.46 -17.21 9.52
N ALA A 15 -5.05 -16.01 9.12
CA ALA A 15 -3.91 -15.86 8.21
C ALA A 15 -2.64 -16.34 8.92
N SER A 16 -1.90 -17.24 8.27
CA SER A 16 -0.66 -17.77 8.86
C SER A 16 0.43 -16.69 8.91
N ALA A 17 1.41 -16.89 9.78
CA ALA A 17 2.57 -16.00 9.86
C ALA A 17 3.31 -15.92 8.52
N GLU A 18 3.35 -17.03 7.77
CA GLU A 18 3.97 -17.08 6.44
C GLU A 18 3.18 -16.23 5.44
N THR A 19 1.85 -16.29 5.47
CA THR A 19 1.00 -15.49 4.60
C THR A 19 1.16 -14.00 4.89
N VAL A 20 1.21 -13.62 6.18
CA VAL A 20 1.44 -12.23 6.57
C VAL A 20 2.80 -11.76 6.07
N LYS A 21 3.83 -12.57 6.24
CA LYS A 21 5.18 -12.25 5.76
C LYS A 21 5.21 -12.07 4.25
N GLU A 22 4.57 -12.97 3.51
CA GLU A 22 4.48 -12.86 2.06
C GLU A 22 3.71 -11.61 1.65
N GLY A 23 2.59 -11.34 2.32
CA GLY A 23 1.77 -10.15 2.03
C GLY A 23 2.55 -8.85 2.20
N THR A 24 3.27 -8.72 3.30
CA THR A 24 4.07 -7.52 3.56
C THR A 24 5.27 -7.41 2.60
N SER A 25 5.92 -8.54 2.27
CA SER A 25 6.99 -8.55 1.28
C SER A 25 6.52 -8.13 -0.11
N ARG A 26 5.38 -8.66 -0.55
CA ARG A 26 4.79 -8.31 -1.85
C ARG A 26 4.35 -6.85 -1.87
N MET A 27 3.80 -6.36 -0.76
CA MET A 27 3.44 -4.95 -0.66
C MET A 27 4.65 -4.04 -0.87
N LEU A 28 5.75 -4.33 -0.21
CA LEU A 28 6.98 -3.55 -0.36
C LEU A 28 7.59 -3.71 -1.75
N SER A 29 7.37 -4.83 -2.42
CA SER A 29 7.88 -5.07 -3.78
C SER A 29 7.23 -4.19 -4.82
N LEU A 30 6.09 -3.57 -4.51
CA LEU A 30 5.40 -2.67 -5.43
C LEU A 30 6.30 -1.50 -5.86
N LYS A 31 7.19 -1.06 -4.97
CA LYS A 31 8.10 0.06 -5.26
C LYS A 31 8.96 -0.22 -6.50
N GLU A 32 9.47 -1.44 -6.63
CA GLU A 32 10.32 -1.82 -7.77
C GLU A 32 9.52 -2.42 -8.92
N GLY A 33 8.38 -3.04 -8.62
CA GLY A 33 7.58 -3.76 -9.61
C GLY A 33 6.63 -2.90 -10.42
N CYS A 34 6.16 -1.78 -9.86
CA CYS A 34 5.27 -0.88 -10.58
C CYS A 34 6.09 0.01 -11.51
N ILE A 35 5.92 -0.19 -12.81
CA ILE A 35 6.71 0.48 -13.85
C ILE A 35 5.82 1.44 -14.62
N HIS A 36 6.28 2.68 -14.78
CA HIS A 36 5.54 3.70 -15.52
C HIS A 36 5.47 3.33 -17.01
N PRO A 37 4.29 3.42 -17.64
CA PRO A 37 4.12 2.98 -19.03
C PRO A 37 4.90 3.81 -20.04
N THR A 38 5.20 5.07 -19.74
CA THR A 38 5.93 5.97 -20.64
C THR A 38 7.42 5.93 -20.38
N THR A 39 7.84 6.11 -19.12
CA THR A 39 9.27 6.19 -18.78
C THR A 39 9.94 4.82 -18.70
N GLN A 40 9.16 3.74 -18.55
CA GLN A 40 9.66 2.38 -18.37
C GLN A 40 10.50 2.21 -17.11
N LYS A 41 10.26 3.07 -16.10
CA LYS A 41 10.98 3.08 -14.82
C LYS A 41 10.00 3.01 -13.67
N PRO A 42 10.44 2.52 -12.48
CA PRO A 42 9.64 2.62 -11.27
C PRO A 42 9.22 4.06 -11.00
N TYR A 43 7.98 4.24 -10.56
CA TYR A 43 7.43 5.59 -10.34
C TYR A 43 6.86 5.80 -8.93
N ILE A 44 6.90 4.78 -8.07
CA ILE A 44 6.62 4.98 -6.65
C ILE A 44 7.86 5.58 -6.03
N LYS A 45 7.76 6.83 -5.58
CA LYS A 45 8.89 7.60 -5.09
C LYS A 45 9.44 7.05 -3.78
N ALA A 46 8.55 6.64 -2.87
CA ALA A 46 8.90 6.07 -1.58
C ALA A 46 7.81 5.10 -1.13
N LEU A 47 8.20 4.08 -0.39
CA LEU A 47 7.28 3.13 0.19
C LEU A 47 7.92 2.54 1.43
N THR A 48 7.28 2.79 2.57
CA THR A 48 7.69 2.24 3.85
C THR A 48 6.49 1.61 4.54
N GLY A 49 6.72 0.74 5.49
CA GLY A 49 5.63 0.14 6.23
C GLY A 49 6.12 -0.65 7.42
N GLY A 50 5.18 -1.08 8.24
CA GLY A 50 5.49 -1.87 9.41
C GLY A 50 4.24 -2.34 10.13
N LYS A 51 4.47 -3.12 11.17
CA LYS A 51 3.42 -3.62 12.05
C LYS A 51 2.99 -2.49 13.00
N ASP A 52 1.69 -2.45 13.30
CA ASP A 52 1.15 -1.47 14.25
C ASP A 52 1.78 -1.66 15.63
N ILE A 53 2.23 -0.54 16.22
CA ILE A 53 2.79 -0.50 17.57
C ILE A 53 2.13 0.60 18.41
N SER A 54 0.93 1.03 18.01
CA SER A 54 0.18 2.08 18.71
C SER A 54 -0.19 1.64 20.12
N ILE A 55 -0.14 2.57 21.08
CA ILE A 55 -0.47 2.29 22.47
C ILE A 55 -1.72 3.04 22.95
N GLU A 56 -2.42 3.73 22.04
CA GLU A 56 -3.59 4.53 22.41
C GLU A 56 -4.90 3.75 22.39
N GLY A 57 -4.89 2.51 21.91
CA GLY A 57 -6.10 1.70 21.80
C GLY A 57 -7.06 2.20 20.73
N ALA A 58 -6.56 2.90 19.72
CA ALA A 58 -7.36 3.54 18.68
C ALA A 58 -7.01 3.05 17.27
N ASP A 59 -6.37 1.90 17.15
CA ASP A 59 -5.97 1.34 15.86
C ASP A 59 -7.11 0.65 15.10
N ASN A 60 -8.25 0.47 15.71
CA ASN A 60 -9.42 -0.18 15.11
C ASN A 60 -9.13 -1.57 14.56
N GLY A 61 -8.21 -2.29 15.18
CA GLY A 61 -7.82 -3.63 14.79
C GLY A 61 -6.85 -3.70 13.61
N ILE A 62 -6.39 -2.56 13.09
CA ILE A 62 -5.38 -2.54 12.03
C ILE A 62 -4.09 -3.17 12.55
N THR A 63 -3.49 -4.04 11.74
CA THR A 63 -2.27 -4.75 12.14
C THR A 63 -1.02 -4.21 11.44
N HIS A 64 -1.16 -3.64 10.25
CA HIS A 64 -0.03 -3.16 9.45
C HIS A 64 -0.39 -1.87 8.73
N ALA A 65 0.60 -1.01 8.57
CA ALA A 65 0.44 0.29 7.92
C ALA A 65 1.57 0.50 6.92
N PHE A 66 1.24 1.14 5.80
CA PHE A 66 2.20 1.46 4.74
C PHE A 66 1.96 2.90 4.27
N VAL A 67 3.04 3.60 3.98
CA VAL A 67 2.98 4.94 3.42
C VAL A 67 3.72 4.93 2.09
N MET A 68 3.02 5.32 1.05
CA MET A 68 3.52 5.35 -0.31
C MET A 68 3.49 6.80 -0.79
N GLU A 69 4.52 7.20 -1.54
CA GLU A 69 4.58 8.55 -2.09
C GLU A 69 4.69 8.52 -3.60
N PHE A 70 3.88 9.36 -4.26
CA PHE A 70 3.95 9.60 -5.71
C PHE A 70 4.33 11.06 -5.95
N GLU A 71 4.99 11.33 -7.08
CA GLU A 71 5.33 12.70 -7.46
C GLU A 71 4.13 13.52 -7.87
N SER A 72 3.10 12.87 -8.41
CA SER A 72 1.93 13.56 -8.97
C SER A 72 0.64 12.78 -8.72
N ILE A 73 -0.48 13.50 -8.86
CA ILE A 73 -1.82 12.90 -8.82
C ILE A 73 -1.96 11.92 -10.00
N GLU A 74 -1.42 12.26 -11.16
CA GLU A 74 -1.49 11.42 -12.35
C GLU A 74 -0.82 10.08 -12.14
N ASP A 75 0.34 10.05 -11.46
CA ASP A 75 1.03 8.81 -11.14
C ASP A 75 0.21 7.96 -10.16
N ARG A 76 -0.37 8.57 -9.12
CA ARG A 76 -1.24 7.90 -8.17
C ARG A 76 -2.45 7.31 -8.88
N ASP A 77 -3.06 8.06 -9.78
CA ASP A 77 -4.24 7.62 -10.52
C ASP A 77 -3.91 6.42 -11.42
N HIS A 78 -2.76 6.47 -12.08
CA HIS A 78 -2.31 5.33 -12.90
C HIS A 78 -2.09 4.09 -12.04
N TYR A 79 -1.44 4.25 -10.91
CA TYR A 79 -1.19 3.15 -9.97
C TYR A 79 -2.50 2.48 -9.54
N VAL A 80 -3.47 3.27 -9.14
CA VAL A 80 -4.76 2.76 -8.62
C VAL A 80 -5.59 2.12 -9.72
N ASN A 81 -5.65 2.74 -10.91
CA ASN A 81 -6.59 2.37 -11.95
C ASN A 81 -6.02 1.44 -13.01
N ASN A 82 -4.74 1.51 -13.30
CA ASN A 82 -4.19 0.91 -14.53
C ASN A 82 -2.92 0.09 -14.35
N ASP A 83 -2.26 0.14 -13.20
CA ASP A 83 -0.99 -0.58 -13.02
C ASP A 83 -1.23 -2.08 -12.88
N PRO A 84 -0.74 -2.92 -13.83
CA PRO A 84 -0.99 -4.36 -13.78
C PRO A 84 -0.29 -5.07 -12.61
N TYR A 85 0.87 -4.60 -12.19
CA TYR A 85 1.58 -5.19 -11.06
C TYR A 85 0.79 -4.98 -9.77
N HIS A 86 0.26 -3.77 -9.58
CA HIS A 86 -0.61 -3.46 -8.44
C HIS A 86 -1.91 -4.26 -8.50
N ALA A 87 -2.53 -4.38 -9.67
CA ALA A 87 -3.78 -5.12 -9.84
C ALA A 87 -3.60 -6.59 -9.44
N GLU A 88 -2.49 -7.21 -9.84
CA GLU A 88 -2.18 -8.59 -9.49
C GLU A 88 -1.99 -8.75 -7.99
N PHE A 89 -1.23 -7.88 -7.36
CA PHE A 89 -1.05 -7.90 -5.90
C PHE A 89 -2.39 -7.76 -5.18
N LYS A 90 -3.19 -6.78 -5.60
CA LYS A 90 -4.48 -6.50 -4.98
C LYS A 90 -5.41 -7.70 -5.03
N SER A 91 -5.48 -8.36 -6.18
CA SER A 91 -6.35 -9.52 -6.34
C SER A 91 -5.89 -10.71 -5.49
N TRP A 92 -4.61 -10.82 -5.22
CA TRP A 92 -4.06 -11.87 -4.37
C TRP A 92 -4.28 -11.59 -2.89
N ILE A 93 -3.98 -10.36 -2.44
CA ILE A 93 -3.98 -10.03 -1.00
C ILE A 93 -5.39 -9.96 -0.41
N ILE A 94 -6.39 -9.58 -1.22
CA ILE A 94 -7.73 -9.27 -0.73
C ILE A 94 -8.37 -10.44 0.05
N SER A 95 -8.09 -11.66 -0.34
CA SER A 95 -8.65 -12.83 0.31
C SER A 95 -8.07 -13.09 1.71
N TYR A 96 -6.95 -12.47 2.04
CA TYR A 96 -6.30 -12.62 3.34
C TYR A 96 -6.56 -11.46 4.29
N LEU A 97 -7.30 -10.44 3.83
CA LEU A 97 -7.56 -9.24 4.63
C LEU A 97 -8.97 -9.28 5.23
N GLU A 98 -9.06 -9.01 6.53
CA GLU A 98 -10.34 -8.76 7.20
C GLU A 98 -10.84 -7.37 6.87
N LYS A 99 -9.94 -6.40 6.80
CA LYS A 99 -10.26 -5.00 6.57
C LYS A 99 -9.04 -4.30 5.96
N PHE A 100 -9.31 -3.34 5.10
CA PHE A 100 -8.27 -2.41 4.64
C PHE A 100 -8.86 -1.01 4.57
N ILE A 101 -7.99 -0.02 4.78
CA ILE A 101 -8.35 1.40 4.73
C ILE A 101 -7.30 2.08 3.87
N ILE A 102 -7.75 2.92 2.94
CA ILE A 102 -6.87 3.68 2.07
C ILE A 102 -7.25 5.14 2.17
N VAL A 103 -6.27 5.98 2.49
CA VAL A 103 -6.45 7.43 2.62
C VAL A 103 -5.31 8.10 1.87
N ASP A 104 -5.63 9.05 1.03
CA ASP A 104 -4.64 9.81 0.27
C ASP A 104 -4.73 11.28 0.63
N TYR A 105 -3.59 11.97 0.51
CA TYR A 105 -3.59 13.42 0.63
C TYR A 105 -2.47 14.02 -0.21
N GLU A 106 -2.68 15.25 -0.63
CA GLU A 106 -1.63 16.06 -1.23
C GLU A 106 -1.03 16.91 -0.13
N GLU A 107 0.29 16.88 -0.01
CA GLU A 107 0.99 17.51 1.10
C GLU A 107 0.62 18.98 1.24
N GLY A 108 0.16 19.37 2.44
CA GLY A 108 -0.18 20.74 2.76
C GLY A 108 -1.54 21.22 2.27
N VAL A 109 -2.33 20.37 1.65
CA VAL A 109 -3.67 20.72 1.16
C VAL A 109 -4.71 20.12 2.11
N PHE A 110 -5.49 20.99 2.76
CA PHE A 110 -6.51 20.57 3.72
C PHE A 110 -7.92 20.93 3.29
#